data_f9c4934d8cb2f2f1ff7f5d4e06634882
#
_entry.id   f9c4934d8cb2f2f1ff7f5d4e06634882
#
_cell.length_a   1.000
_cell.length_b   1.000
_cell.length_c   1.000
_cell.angle_alpha   90.00
_cell.angle_beta   90.00
_cell.angle_gamma   90.00
#
_symmetry.space_group_name_H-M   'P 1'
#
loop_
_entity.id
_entity.type
_entity.pdbx_description
1 polymer ?
#
loop_
_entity_poly.entity_id
_entity_poly.type
_entity_poly.pdbx_seq_one_letter_code
_entity_poly.pdbx_strand_id
1 'polypeptide(L)'
;MTVYIHPETLSPLKEWCRELQTSNIDWVAVFNNTFISTTNNYKLIQFQYKLLMRISTSRYMRYKMGIVKDNPNCLKCKNNIETLTHIFINCPHTKSFLIHLRTFILLKIDPLYRDNKCSYLITINHNIHVINYLNMAAKWYISKQFQQEQPLSWHEFKRFIRIALLGEKAGVKSTLLDTMF
;
A
#
# COMPACT_ATOMS: atom_id res chain seq x y z
N MET A 1 -27.58 13.37 -15.56
CA MET A 1 -26.47 14.34 -15.57
C MET A 1 -25.36 13.74 -14.72
N THR A 2 -24.34 13.13 -15.34
CA THR A 2 -23.23 12.50 -14.60
C THR A 2 -22.24 13.60 -14.25
N VAL A 3 -22.15 13.99 -12.99
CA VAL A 3 -21.16 14.97 -12.54
C VAL A 3 -19.78 14.30 -12.57
N TYR A 4 -18.97 14.63 -13.55
CA TYR A 4 -17.58 14.17 -13.61
C TYR A 4 -16.74 14.99 -12.63
N ILE A 5 -16.46 14.44 -11.45
CA ILE A 5 -15.58 15.08 -10.48
C ILE A 5 -14.14 14.80 -10.92
N HIS A 6 -13.39 15.82 -11.24
CA HIS A 6 -11.98 15.69 -11.60
C HIS A 6 -11.20 15.19 -10.37
N PRO A 7 -10.47 14.08 -10.42
CA PRO A 7 -9.80 13.51 -9.24
C PRO A 7 -8.90 14.52 -8.52
N GLU A 8 -8.25 15.41 -9.25
CA GLU A 8 -7.35 16.44 -8.72
C GLU A 8 -8.04 17.45 -7.78
N THR A 9 -9.36 17.55 -7.82
CA THR A 9 -10.10 18.46 -6.93
C THR A 9 -10.36 17.86 -5.56
N LEU A 10 -10.20 16.55 -5.39
CA LEU A 10 -10.49 15.84 -4.15
C LEU A 10 -9.45 16.14 -3.07
N SER A 11 -9.92 16.58 -1.91
CA SER A 11 -9.08 16.95 -0.76
C SER A 11 -8.10 15.83 -0.33
N PRO A 12 -8.49 14.54 -0.26
CA PRO A 12 -7.55 13.46 0.08
C PRO A 12 -6.37 13.32 -0.88
N LEU A 13 -6.60 13.56 -2.16
CA LEU A 13 -5.57 13.43 -3.19
C LEU A 13 -4.60 14.60 -3.16
N LYS A 14 -5.10 15.82 -2.92
CA LYS A 14 -4.24 17.00 -2.67
C LYS A 14 -3.34 16.80 -1.44
N GLU A 15 -3.86 16.17 -0.40
CA GLU A 15 -3.09 15.87 0.79
C GLU A 15 -1.95 14.88 0.51
N TRP A 16 -2.17 13.87 -0.34
CA TRP A 16 -1.10 12.99 -0.80
C TRP A 16 -0.03 13.74 -1.58
N CYS A 17 -0.41 14.64 -2.51
CA CYS A 17 0.54 15.48 -3.23
C CYS A 17 1.42 16.29 -2.29
N ARG A 18 0.82 16.87 -1.24
CA ARG A 18 1.53 17.65 -0.22
C ARG A 18 2.49 16.78 0.59
N GLU A 19 2.05 15.63 1.11
CA GLU A 19 2.89 14.73 1.90
C GLU A 19 4.03 14.09 1.11
N LEU A 20 3.81 13.80 -0.16
CA LEU A 20 4.80 13.19 -1.05
C LEU A 20 5.66 14.23 -1.78
N GLN A 21 5.38 15.52 -1.58
CA GLN A 21 6.09 16.64 -2.19
C GLN A 21 6.14 16.54 -3.73
N THR A 22 5.01 16.18 -4.34
CA THR A 22 4.86 16.02 -5.79
C THR A 22 3.55 16.64 -6.26
N SER A 23 3.60 17.29 -7.40
CA SER A 23 2.42 17.90 -8.03
C SER A 23 1.87 17.14 -9.25
N ASN A 24 2.68 16.20 -9.79
CA ASN A 24 2.38 15.55 -11.07
C ASN A 24 2.01 14.08 -10.87
N ILE A 25 0.89 13.83 -10.20
CA ILE A 25 0.34 12.48 -10.08
C ILE A 25 -0.81 12.33 -11.07
N ASP A 26 -0.67 11.42 -12.01
CA ASP A 26 -1.78 11.00 -12.87
C ASP A 26 -2.76 10.13 -12.08
N TRP A 27 -3.72 10.76 -11.43
CA TRP A 27 -4.73 10.09 -10.61
C TRP A 27 -5.63 9.17 -11.43
N VAL A 28 -5.87 9.47 -12.71
CA VAL A 28 -6.66 8.60 -13.58
C VAL A 28 -5.92 7.28 -13.79
N ALA A 29 -4.62 7.35 -14.11
CA ALA A 29 -3.80 6.15 -14.22
C ALA A 29 -3.69 5.38 -12.90
N VAL A 30 -3.58 6.07 -11.74
CA VAL A 30 -3.58 5.45 -10.41
C VAL A 30 -4.85 4.64 -10.17
N PHE A 31 -6.02 5.23 -10.42
CA PHE A 31 -7.29 4.53 -10.23
C PHE A 31 -7.47 3.40 -11.24
N ASN A 32 -7.15 3.60 -12.51
CA ASN A 32 -7.21 2.54 -13.51
C ASN A 32 -6.30 1.36 -13.14
N ASN A 33 -5.06 1.60 -12.73
CA ASN A 33 -4.17 0.54 -12.27
C ASN A 33 -4.71 -0.18 -11.04
N THR A 34 -5.30 0.55 -10.09
CA THR A 34 -5.86 -0.04 -8.87
C THR A 34 -7.07 -0.91 -9.16
N PHE A 35 -8.00 -0.44 -10.01
CA PHE A 35 -9.30 -1.08 -10.18
C PHE A 35 -9.38 -2.07 -11.33
N ILE A 36 -8.61 -1.88 -12.39
CA ILE A 36 -8.80 -2.62 -13.64
C ILE A 36 -7.68 -3.63 -13.88
N SER A 37 -6.43 -3.25 -13.62
CA SER A 37 -5.29 -3.98 -14.16
C SER A 37 -4.48 -4.79 -13.15
N THR A 38 -4.57 -4.51 -11.85
CA THR A 38 -3.64 -5.10 -10.89
C THR A 38 -4.12 -6.42 -10.29
N THR A 39 -5.39 -6.53 -9.92
CA THR A 39 -5.92 -7.71 -9.23
C THR A 39 -7.44 -7.78 -9.32
N ASN A 40 -7.97 -9.01 -9.28
CA ASN A 40 -9.42 -9.25 -9.12
C ASN A 40 -9.81 -9.41 -7.64
N ASN A 41 -8.86 -9.28 -6.72
CA ASN A 41 -9.13 -9.41 -5.29
C ASN A 41 -9.81 -8.13 -4.77
N TYR A 42 -11.11 -8.18 -4.64
CA TYR A 42 -11.93 -7.08 -4.15
C TYR A 42 -11.44 -6.49 -2.81
N LYS A 43 -10.93 -7.34 -1.89
CA LYS A 43 -10.44 -6.86 -0.58
C LYS A 43 -9.21 -5.96 -0.74
N LEU A 44 -8.29 -6.31 -1.63
CA LEU A 44 -7.12 -5.48 -1.93
C LEU A 44 -7.50 -4.19 -2.63
N ILE A 45 -8.40 -4.26 -3.62
CA ILE A 45 -8.93 -3.10 -4.33
C ILE A 45 -9.60 -2.13 -3.34
N GLN A 46 -10.53 -2.62 -2.54
CA GLN A 46 -11.23 -1.82 -1.54
C GLN A 46 -10.27 -1.19 -0.52
N PHE A 47 -9.28 -1.95 -0.07
CA PHE A 47 -8.26 -1.44 0.85
C PHE A 47 -7.46 -0.30 0.22
N GLN A 48 -6.96 -0.48 -1.01
CA GLN A 48 -6.20 0.55 -1.72
C GLN A 48 -7.04 1.81 -1.96
N TYR A 49 -8.31 1.65 -2.35
CA TYR A 49 -9.23 2.77 -2.46
C TYR A 49 -9.39 3.54 -1.15
N LYS A 50 -9.65 2.82 -0.05
CA LYS A 50 -9.78 3.42 1.29
C LYS A 50 -8.50 4.14 1.72
N LEU A 51 -7.34 3.61 1.35
CA LEU A 51 -6.05 4.25 1.61
C LEU A 51 -5.90 5.54 0.81
N LEU A 52 -6.13 5.51 -0.50
CA LEU A 52 -6.04 6.68 -1.38
C LEU A 52 -7.01 7.78 -0.96
N MET A 53 -8.23 7.43 -0.63
CA MET A 53 -9.26 8.36 -0.16
C MET A 53 -9.12 8.73 1.32
N ARG A 54 -8.06 8.28 2.00
CA ARG A 54 -7.79 8.54 3.42
C ARG A 54 -8.94 8.15 4.37
N ILE A 55 -9.77 7.20 3.93
CA ILE A 55 -10.83 6.60 4.76
C ILE A 55 -10.20 5.63 5.78
N SER A 56 -9.05 5.04 5.45
CA SER A 56 -8.27 4.25 6.40
C SER A 56 -7.71 5.17 7.48
N THR A 57 -8.14 4.96 8.72
CA THR A 57 -7.76 5.83 9.83
C THR A 57 -6.48 5.35 10.50
N SER A 58 -5.48 6.22 10.58
CA SER A 58 -4.33 6.06 11.47
C SER A 58 -4.70 6.39 12.92
N ARG A 59 -3.85 6.00 13.88
CA ARG A 59 -4.04 6.38 15.29
C ARG A 59 -4.11 7.89 15.47
N TYR A 60 -3.32 8.65 14.72
CA TYR A 60 -3.37 10.11 14.71
C TYR A 60 -4.74 10.66 14.29
N MET A 61 -5.35 10.11 13.24
CA MET A 61 -6.69 10.53 12.82
C MET A 61 -7.73 10.16 13.87
N ARG A 62 -7.64 8.97 14.44
CA ARG A 62 -8.54 8.53 15.53
C ARG A 62 -8.39 9.38 16.80
N TYR A 63 -7.17 9.83 17.09
CA TYR A 63 -6.91 10.78 18.18
C TYR A 63 -7.57 12.13 17.89
N LYS A 64 -7.42 12.67 16.67
CA LYS A 64 -8.12 13.91 16.27
C LYS A 64 -9.65 13.81 16.33
N MET A 65 -10.20 12.62 16.08
CA MET A 65 -11.64 12.34 16.18
C MET A 65 -12.10 12.10 17.63
N GLY A 66 -11.21 12.14 18.61
CA GLY A 66 -11.53 11.84 20.02
C GLY A 66 -11.81 10.38 20.33
N ILE A 67 -11.56 9.45 19.36
CA ILE A 67 -11.75 8.01 19.54
C ILE A 67 -10.61 7.43 20.38
N VAL A 68 -9.39 7.88 20.17
CA VAL A 68 -8.21 7.57 20.98
C VAL A 68 -7.96 8.76 21.88
N LYS A 69 -7.90 8.55 23.22
CA LYS A 69 -7.81 9.63 24.19
C LYS A 69 -6.41 9.84 24.78
N ASP A 70 -5.56 8.83 24.72
CA ASP A 70 -4.23 8.84 25.35
C ASP A 70 -3.22 9.65 24.55
N ASN A 71 -2.76 9.12 23.39
CA ASN A 71 -1.79 9.82 22.55
C ASN A 71 -1.88 9.32 21.10
N PRO A 72 -1.39 10.13 20.12
CA PRO A 72 -1.41 9.78 18.71
C PRO A 72 -0.21 8.92 18.27
N ASN A 73 0.66 8.47 19.19
CA ASN A 73 1.90 7.81 18.85
C ASN A 73 1.69 6.38 18.32
N CYS A 74 2.58 5.95 17.46
CA CYS A 74 2.60 4.61 16.91
C CYS A 74 2.80 3.56 18.01
N LEU A 75 1.90 2.59 18.09
CA LEU A 75 1.97 1.52 19.11
C LEU A 75 3.19 0.62 18.94
N LYS A 76 3.73 0.51 17.72
CA LYS A 76 4.88 -0.34 17.44
C LYS A 76 6.21 0.31 17.81
N CYS A 77 6.49 1.50 17.31
CA CYS A 77 7.77 2.18 17.57
C CYS A 77 7.72 3.13 18.77
N LYS A 78 6.52 3.53 19.21
CA LYS A 78 6.23 4.43 20.34
C LYS A 78 6.82 5.86 20.24
N ASN A 79 7.72 6.10 19.29
CA ASN A 79 8.53 7.31 19.21
C ASN A 79 7.94 8.40 18.32
N ASN A 80 7.05 8.05 17.40
CA ASN A 80 6.55 8.97 16.38
C ASN A 80 5.03 8.93 16.29
N ILE A 81 4.43 10.05 15.86
CA ILE A 81 3.00 10.13 15.56
C ILE A 81 2.63 9.13 14.46
N GLU A 82 1.59 8.34 14.68
CA GLU A 82 1.10 7.33 13.75
C GLU A 82 0.24 7.96 12.65
N THR A 83 0.87 8.54 11.64
CA THR A 83 0.22 8.94 10.38
C THR A 83 0.17 7.77 9.41
N LEU A 84 -0.59 7.88 8.30
CA LEU A 84 -0.57 6.88 7.24
C LEU A 84 0.83 6.73 6.63
N THR A 85 1.51 7.83 6.36
CA THR A 85 2.88 7.83 5.85
C THR A 85 3.85 7.19 6.85
N HIS A 86 3.65 7.40 8.15
CA HIS A 86 4.44 6.71 9.17
C HIS A 86 4.23 5.20 9.13
N ILE A 87 2.99 4.72 9.14
CA ILE A 87 2.66 3.29 9.12
C ILE A 87 3.32 2.59 7.93
N PHE A 88 3.16 3.16 6.73
CA PHE A 88 3.54 2.47 5.49
C PHE A 88 4.98 2.72 5.03
N ILE A 89 5.66 3.79 5.51
CA ILE A 89 6.99 4.16 5.03
C ILE A 89 7.97 4.41 6.17
N ASN A 90 7.60 5.24 7.15
CA ASN A 90 8.57 5.84 8.07
C ASN A 90 8.81 5.02 9.34
N CYS A 91 7.89 4.14 9.71
CA CYS A 91 8.05 3.30 10.90
C CYS A 91 9.27 2.38 10.76
N PRO A 92 10.16 2.30 11.76
CA PRO A 92 11.34 1.42 11.70
C PRO A 92 10.99 -0.03 11.41
N HIS A 93 9.90 -0.55 11.99
CA HIS A 93 9.42 -1.91 11.73
C HIS A 93 8.99 -2.10 10.27
N THR A 94 8.33 -1.11 9.68
CA THR A 94 7.94 -1.15 8.26
C THR A 94 9.15 -1.01 7.35
N LYS A 95 10.10 -0.13 7.67
CA LYS A 95 11.33 0.02 6.87
C LYS A 95 12.09 -1.28 6.72
N SER A 96 12.27 -2.03 7.81
CA SER A 96 12.93 -3.34 7.77
C SER A 96 12.20 -4.31 6.84
N PHE A 97 10.89 -4.37 6.91
CA PHE A 97 10.07 -5.20 6.03
C PHE A 97 10.17 -4.76 4.55
N LEU A 98 10.14 -3.46 4.28
CA LEU A 98 10.23 -2.93 2.92
C LEU A 98 11.58 -3.21 2.26
N ILE A 99 12.66 -3.29 3.02
CA ILE A 99 13.97 -3.71 2.49
C ILE A 99 13.87 -5.11 1.88
N HIS A 100 13.23 -6.06 2.56
CA HIS A 100 13.03 -7.41 2.04
C HIS A 100 12.15 -7.41 0.78
N LEU A 101 11.05 -6.66 0.79
CA LEU A 101 10.18 -6.53 -0.38
C LEU A 101 10.93 -5.97 -1.59
N ARG A 102 11.68 -4.89 -1.40
CA ARG A 102 12.49 -4.27 -2.45
C ARG A 102 13.55 -5.23 -2.99
N THR A 103 14.29 -5.86 -2.11
CA THR A 103 15.32 -6.86 -2.50
C THR A 103 14.69 -7.99 -3.31
N PHE A 104 13.52 -8.47 -2.91
CA PHE A 104 12.79 -9.49 -3.66
C PHE A 104 12.40 -9.00 -5.05
N ILE A 105 11.85 -7.79 -5.18
CA ILE A 105 11.48 -7.22 -6.49
C ILE A 105 12.71 -7.08 -7.39
N LEU A 106 13.81 -6.53 -6.87
CA LEU A 106 15.06 -6.35 -7.62
C LEU A 106 15.66 -7.67 -8.10
N LEU A 107 15.66 -8.70 -7.27
CA LEU A 107 16.32 -9.96 -7.58
C LEU A 107 15.47 -10.90 -8.44
N LYS A 108 14.14 -10.79 -8.37
CA LYS A 108 13.23 -11.79 -8.94
C LYS A 108 12.30 -11.26 -10.02
N ILE A 109 12.06 -9.95 -10.09
CA ILE A 109 11.03 -9.40 -10.97
C ILE A 109 11.62 -8.39 -11.94
N ASP A 110 12.27 -7.35 -11.42
CA ASP A 110 12.81 -6.25 -12.21
C ASP A 110 14.12 -5.74 -11.63
N PRO A 111 15.28 -6.10 -12.21
CA PRO A 111 16.59 -5.64 -11.77
C PRO A 111 16.78 -4.12 -11.87
N LEU A 112 15.95 -3.43 -12.66
CA LEU A 112 16.00 -1.97 -12.82
C LEU A 112 15.00 -1.24 -11.91
N TYR A 113 14.28 -1.98 -11.07
CA TYR A 113 13.29 -1.41 -10.17
C TYR A 113 13.87 -0.29 -9.30
N ARG A 114 13.29 0.89 -9.44
CA ARG A 114 13.61 2.03 -8.58
C ARG A 114 12.40 2.32 -7.69
N ASP A 115 12.58 2.01 -6.42
CA ASP A 115 11.57 2.31 -5.42
C ASP A 115 11.55 3.80 -5.10
N ASN A 116 10.35 4.38 -5.13
CA ASN A 116 10.10 5.68 -4.56
C ASN A 116 8.79 5.65 -3.74
N LYS A 117 8.66 6.60 -2.83
CA LYS A 117 7.50 6.68 -1.92
C LYS A 117 6.18 6.78 -2.69
N CYS A 118 6.19 7.49 -3.81
CA CYS A 118 5.00 7.66 -4.65
C CYS A 118 4.61 6.33 -5.30
N SER A 119 5.52 5.66 -5.99
CA SER A 119 5.23 4.39 -6.67
C SER A 119 4.76 3.31 -5.69
N TYR A 120 5.31 3.27 -4.49
CA TYR A 120 4.89 2.34 -3.46
C TYR A 120 3.49 2.66 -2.90
N LEU A 121 3.24 3.90 -2.44
CA LEU A 121 1.97 4.27 -1.80
C LEU A 121 0.81 4.36 -2.77
N ILE A 122 1.05 4.95 -3.92
CA ILE A 122 0.02 5.28 -4.89
C ILE A 122 -0.14 4.19 -5.95
N THR A 123 0.85 3.27 -6.05
CA THR A 123 0.78 2.15 -7.00
C THR A 123 0.82 2.61 -8.47
N ILE A 124 1.82 3.43 -8.81
CA ILE A 124 2.04 3.92 -10.18
C ILE A 124 3.27 3.20 -10.79
N ASN A 125 3.16 1.95 -11.10
CA ASN A 125 4.13 1.34 -12.00
C ASN A 125 3.39 0.88 -13.25
N HIS A 126 3.44 1.72 -14.30
CA HIS A 126 2.63 1.55 -15.50
C HIS A 126 2.88 0.24 -16.24
N ASN A 127 4.04 -0.38 -16.06
CA ASN A 127 4.46 -1.49 -16.91
C ASN A 127 4.54 -2.85 -16.21
N ILE A 128 4.37 -2.95 -14.88
CA ILE A 128 4.55 -4.21 -14.17
C ILE A 128 3.44 -4.43 -13.15
N HIS A 129 2.34 -5.05 -13.60
CA HIS A 129 1.18 -5.40 -12.75
C HIS A 129 1.56 -6.18 -11.49
N VAL A 130 2.59 -7.02 -11.60
CA VAL A 130 3.13 -7.82 -10.50
C VAL A 130 3.65 -6.94 -9.36
N ILE A 131 4.41 -5.89 -9.68
CA ILE A 131 4.94 -4.97 -8.66
C ILE A 131 3.80 -4.19 -8.00
N ASN A 132 2.81 -3.75 -8.78
CA ASN A 132 1.63 -3.08 -8.24
C ASN A 132 0.86 -3.99 -7.29
N TYR A 133 0.66 -5.26 -7.66
CA TYR A 133 0.04 -6.26 -6.81
C TYR A 133 0.81 -6.44 -5.50
N LEU A 134 2.12 -6.65 -5.56
CA LEU A 134 2.97 -6.82 -4.38
C LEU A 134 2.93 -5.60 -3.46
N ASN A 135 2.96 -4.39 -4.02
CA ASN A 135 2.86 -3.16 -3.26
C ASN A 135 1.50 -3.01 -2.57
N MET A 136 0.40 -3.35 -3.24
CA MET A 136 -0.93 -3.35 -2.64
C MET A 136 -1.06 -4.40 -1.53
N ALA A 137 -0.61 -5.60 -1.79
CA ALA A 137 -0.63 -6.71 -0.85
C ALA A 137 0.25 -6.43 0.39
N ALA A 138 1.43 -5.83 0.18
CA ALA A 138 2.32 -5.43 1.27
C ALA A 138 1.67 -4.38 2.18
N LYS A 139 1.06 -3.35 1.60
CA LYS A 139 0.32 -2.33 2.38
C LYS A 139 -0.84 -2.95 3.16
N TRP A 140 -1.60 -3.83 2.53
CA TRP A 140 -2.69 -4.52 3.21
C TRP A 140 -2.18 -5.40 4.37
N TYR A 141 -1.11 -6.16 4.14
CA TYR A 141 -0.45 -6.97 5.17
C TYR A 141 0.04 -6.10 6.33
N ILE A 142 0.78 -5.02 6.04
CA ILE A 142 1.26 -4.06 7.05
C ILE A 142 0.07 -3.52 7.87
N SER A 143 -0.99 -3.08 7.22
CA SER A 143 -2.18 -2.55 7.90
C SER A 143 -2.79 -3.59 8.86
N LYS A 144 -2.88 -4.85 8.45
CA LYS A 144 -3.37 -5.95 9.30
C LYS A 144 -2.48 -6.18 10.51
N GLN A 145 -1.16 -6.24 10.30
CA GLN A 145 -0.21 -6.45 11.39
C GLN A 145 -0.18 -5.28 12.39
N PHE A 146 -0.40 -4.05 11.90
CA PHE A 146 -0.54 -2.89 12.79
C PHE A 146 -1.82 -2.95 13.61
N GLN A 147 -2.95 -3.31 13.01
CA GLN A 147 -4.23 -3.45 13.72
C GLN A 147 -4.21 -4.58 14.77
N GLN A 148 -3.50 -5.65 14.50
CA GLN A 148 -3.39 -6.82 15.39
C GLN A 148 -2.19 -6.74 16.33
N GLU A 149 -1.39 -5.69 16.27
CA GLU A 149 -0.15 -5.49 17.02
C GLU A 149 0.89 -6.58 16.81
N GLN A 150 0.77 -7.36 15.72
CA GLN A 150 1.66 -8.47 15.39
C GLN A 150 2.93 -7.99 14.66
N PRO A 151 4.07 -8.69 14.81
CA PRO A 151 5.30 -8.32 14.11
C PRO A 151 5.15 -8.47 12.59
N LEU A 152 5.90 -7.65 11.84
CA LEU A 152 6.02 -7.80 10.40
C LEU A 152 7.06 -8.89 10.09
N SER A 153 6.63 -9.96 9.46
CA SER A 153 7.47 -11.08 9.05
C SER A 153 7.47 -11.25 7.53
N TRP A 154 8.66 -11.27 6.93
CA TRP A 154 8.79 -11.55 5.50
C TRP A 154 8.33 -12.96 5.12
N HIS A 155 8.58 -13.95 6.00
CA HIS A 155 8.14 -15.33 5.79
C HIS A 155 6.61 -15.43 5.77
N GLU A 156 5.93 -14.81 6.74
CA GLU A 156 4.47 -14.81 6.80
C GLU A 156 3.85 -14.03 5.65
N PHE A 157 4.49 -12.96 5.20
CA PHE A 157 4.05 -12.23 4.01
C PHE A 157 4.13 -13.08 2.75
N LYS A 158 5.20 -13.83 2.53
CA LYS A 158 5.29 -14.78 1.40
C LYS A 158 4.17 -15.83 1.46
N ARG A 159 3.93 -16.40 2.64
CA ARG A 159 2.83 -17.35 2.85
C ARG A 159 1.46 -16.72 2.52
N PHE A 160 1.23 -15.49 2.99
CA PHE A 160 0.03 -14.74 2.68
C PHE A 160 -0.14 -14.53 1.16
N ILE A 161 0.89 -14.09 0.45
CA ILE A 161 0.84 -13.90 -1.01
C ILE A 161 0.54 -15.22 -1.73
N ARG A 162 1.17 -16.32 -1.32
CA ARG A 162 0.90 -17.65 -1.89
C ARG A 162 -0.58 -18.03 -1.78
N ILE A 163 -1.16 -17.88 -0.60
CA ILE A 163 -2.57 -18.19 -0.37
C ILE A 163 -3.48 -17.27 -1.19
N ALA A 164 -3.18 -15.98 -1.22
CA ALA A 164 -3.96 -15.00 -1.97
C ALA A 164 -3.95 -15.30 -3.48
N LEU A 165 -2.79 -15.64 -4.04
CA LEU A 165 -2.65 -16.00 -5.45
C LEU A 165 -3.36 -17.31 -5.80
N LEU A 166 -3.32 -18.32 -4.93
CA LEU A 166 -4.08 -19.56 -5.12
C LEU A 166 -5.59 -19.33 -5.10
N GLY A 167 -6.05 -18.34 -4.35
CA GLY A 167 -7.46 -17.93 -4.29
C GLY A 167 -7.93 -17.11 -5.49
N GLU A 168 -7.01 -16.46 -6.20
CA GLU A 168 -7.35 -15.69 -7.39
C GLU A 168 -7.37 -16.62 -8.62
N LYS A 169 -8.51 -16.88 -9.25
CA LYS A 169 -8.59 -17.67 -10.48
C LYS A 169 -7.99 -16.92 -11.68
N ALA A 170 -6.89 -17.44 -12.20
CA ALA A 170 -6.24 -17.25 -13.51
C ALA A 170 -5.83 -15.84 -14.03
N GLY A 171 -4.72 -15.74 -14.68
CA GLY A 171 -4.24 -14.70 -15.60
C GLY A 171 -2.88 -14.09 -15.30
N VAL A 172 -2.63 -13.52 -14.14
CA VAL A 172 -1.33 -12.89 -13.76
C VAL A 172 -0.40 -13.86 -13.00
N LYS A 173 -0.71 -15.11 -12.90
CA LYS A 173 -0.53 -15.98 -11.75
C LYS A 173 0.60 -16.99 -11.81
N SER A 174 0.87 -17.53 -12.96
CA SER A 174 1.90 -18.57 -13.11
C SER A 174 3.28 -18.00 -12.85
N THR A 175 3.59 -16.85 -13.43
CA THR A 175 4.91 -16.23 -13.33
C THR A 175 5.28 -15.78 -11.92
N LEU A 176 4.32 -15.32 -11.12
CA LEU A 176 4.57 -14.91 -9.73
C LEU A 176 4.79 -16.09 -8.80
N LEU A 177 4.00 -17.15 -8.96
CA LEU A 177 4.16 -18.38 -8.17
C LEU A 177 5.50 -19.02 -8.47
N ASP A 178 5.87 -19.13 -9.75
CA ASP A 178 7.13 -19.73 -10.19
C ASP A 178 8.38 -18.95 -9.73
N THR A 179 8.24 -17.63 -9.52
CA THR A 179 9.35 -16.79 -9.05
C THR A 179 9.45 -16.71 -7.52
N MET A 180 8.39 -17.01 -6.78
CA MET A 180 8.35 -16.91 -5.30
C MET A 180 8.73 -18.20 -4.58
N PHE A 181 8.72 -19.34 -5.26
CA PHE A 181 8.93 -20.69 -4.72
C PHE A 181 9.87 -21.52 -5.56
#